data_c0918ee76b17292c101470156f8c5d5e
#
_entry.id   c0918ee76b17292c101470156f8c5d5e
#
_cell.length_a   1.000
_cell.length_b   1.000
_cell.length_c   1.000
_cell.angle_alpha   90.00
_cell.angle_beta   90.00
_cell.angle_gamma   90.00
#
_symmetry.space_group_name_H-M   'P 1'
#
loop_
_entity.id
_entity.type
_entity.pdbx_description
1 polymer ?
#
loop_
_entity_poly.entity_id
_entity_poly.type
_entity_poly.pdbx_seq_one_letter_code
_entity_poly.pdbx_strand_id
1 'polypeptide(L)'
;MKRKVMTILCFITGFLLCSYPLVSNRIEQDRQQKVITTYENGVEKTKDMESVWREAQKYNEMLQQIHGKIVAGMMEKTLREERYETLLNVSKTGVMGVIVIPKISVKLPIYHGTEEDVLAVGAGHMEGSALPVGGENTRCVITGHRGLPNSKLFTRLDELKKEDLFFLDVCGRTLAYEVSEIEVIEPEITEVLEPEKGEDLVSLITCTPYGLNTHRLVVTGKRVPYRESERKKLPKKVPSIRELFFDGLPAAFLVSVLIPKKRNRRKRC
;
A
#
# COMPACT_ATOMS: atom_id res chain seq x y z
N MET A 1 26.91 -32.59 27.53
CA MET A 1 26.31 -32.65 26.18
C MET A 1 24.95 -31.94 26.12
N LYS A 2 23.96 -32.29 26.93
CA LYS A 2 22.58 -31.73 26.90
C LYS A 2 22.52 -30.17 26.95
N ARG A 3 23.30 -29.51 27.81
CA ARG A 3 23.35 -28.05 27.93
C ARG A 3 23.82 -27.37 26.65
N LYS A 4 24.86 -27.90 25.98
CA LYS A 4 25.38 -27.33 24.70
C LYS A 4 24.33 -27.45 23.55
N VAL A 5 23.69 -28.62 23.48
CA VAL A 5 22.61 -28.85 22.49
C VAL A 5 21.46 -27.89 22.72
N MET A 6 21.00 -27.71 23.95
CA MET A 6 19.92 -26.77 24.30
C MET A 6 20.29 -25.32 23.97
N THR A 7 21.51 -24.89 24.21
CA THR A 7 22.00 -23.55 23.84
C THR A 7 21.96 -23.36 22.32
N ILE A 8 22.44 -24.34 21.56
CA ILE A 8 22.41 -24.28 20.08
C ILE A 8 20.97 -24.21 19.58
N LEU A 9 20.07 -25.00 20.15
CA LEU A 9 18.66 -25.01 19.76
C LEU A 9 17.98 -23.67 20.03
N CYS A 10 18.20 -23.05 21.20
CA CYS A 10 17.72 -21.70 21.50
C CYS A 10 18.27 -20.64 20.52
N PHE A 11 19.55 -20.77 20.13
CA PHE A 11 20.14 -19.87 19.15
C PHE A 11 19.52 -19.99 17.76
N ILE A 12 19.33 -21.22 17.29
CA ILE A 12 18.69 -21.47 15.98
C ILE A 12 17.25 -20.93 15.99
N THR A 13 16.49 -21.22 17.05
CA THR A 13 15.10 -20.73 17.17
C THR A 13 15.05 -19.20 17.18
N GLY A 14 15.91 -18.54 17.97
CA GLY A 14 15.99 -17.08 18.02
C GLY A 14 16.36 -16.46 16.66
N PHE A 15 17.32 -17.07 15.96
CA PHE A 15 17.71 -16.62 14.62
C PHE A 15 16.57 -16.77 13.61
N LEU A 16 15.87 -17.89 13.60
CA LEU A 16 14.73 -18.12 12.71
C LEU A 16 13.59 -17.13 12.99
N LEU A 17 13.27 -16.85 14.26
CA LEU A 17 12.27 -15.85 14.65
C LEU A 17 12.65 -14.43 14.18
N CYS A 18 13.91 -14.02 14.37
CA CYS A 18 14.38 -12.72 13.91
C CYS A 18 14.42 -12.60 12.38
N SER A 19 14.67 -13.70 11.67
CA SER A 19 14.76 -13.71 10.19
C SER A 19 13.39 -13.83 9.52
N TYR A 20 12.37 -14.30 10.22
CA TYR A 20 11.02 -14.54 9.67
C TYR A 20 10.42 -13.30 8.98
N PRO A 21 10.40 -12.09 9.59
CA PRO A 21 9.81 -10.91 8.95
C PRO A 21 10.54 -10.52 7.65
N LEU A 22 11.87 -10.70 7.61
CA LEU A 22 12.67 -10.38 6.41
C LEU A 22 12.35 -11.31 5.25
N VAL A 23 12.32 -12.61 5.52
CA VAL A 23 12.05 -13.64 4.51
C VAL A 23 10.62 -13.55 4.01
N SER A 24 9.64 -13.45 4.93
CA SER A 24 8.22 -13.38 4.58
C SER A 24 7.89 -12.12 3.77
N ASN A 25 8.43 -10.97 4.17
CA ASN A 25 8.26 -9.73 3.42
C ASN A 25 8.87 -9.83 2.00
N ARG A 26 10.01 -10.51 1.84
CA ARG A 26 10.61 -10.72 0.51
C ARG A 26 9.72 -11.59 -0.38
N ILE A 27 9.21 -12.69 0.17
CA ILE A 27 8.27 -13.57 -0.53
C ILE A 27 7.02 -12.80 -0.96
N GLU A 28 6.48 -11.95 -0.08
CA GLU A 28 5.28 -11.18 -0.39
C GLU A 28 5.54 -10.12 -1.48
N GLN A 29 6.68 -9.43 -1.43
CA GLN A 29 7.09 -8.51 -2.51
C GLN A 29 7.20 -9.23 -3.87
N ASP A 30 7.75 -10.44 -3.90
CA ASP A 30 7.85 -11.23 -5.13
C ASP A 30 6.46 -11.67 -5.65
N ARG A 31 5.50 -11.98 -4.75
CA ARG A 31 4.10 -12.26 -5.10
C ARG A 31 3.41 -11.03 -5.68
N GLN A 32 3.51 -9.89 -5.00
CA GLN A 32 2.96 -8.60 -5.45
C GLN A 32 3.52 -8.23 -6.83
N GLN A 33 4.83 -8.39 -7.05
CA GLN A 33 5.45 -8.12 -8.34
C GLN A 33 4.91 -9.03 -9.45
N LYS A 34 4.66 -10.32 -9.18
CA LYS A 34 4.04 -11.24 -10.16
C LYS A 34 2.62 -10.81 -10.51
N VAL A 35 1.82 -10.40 -9.52
CA VAL A 35 0.46 -9.89 -9.74
C VAL A 35 0.50 -8.61 -10.59
N ILE A 36 1.39 -7.68 -10.26
CA ILE A 36 1.58 -6.44 -11.04
C ILE A 36 1.96 -6.76 -12.49
N THR A 37 2.91 -7.68 -12.71
CA THR A 37 3.30 -8.09 -14.07
C THR A 37 2.13 -8.74 -14.82
N THR A 38 1.28 -9.52 -14.13
CA THR A 38 0.07 -10.11 -14.73
C THR A 38 -0.92 -9.02 -15.14
N TYR A 39 -1.09 -7.98 -14.31
CA TYR A 39 -1.93 -6.83 -14.64
C TYR A 39 -1.35 -6.05 -15.83
N GLU A 40 -0.07 -5.70 -15.81
CA GLU A 40 0.62 -4.99 -16.90
C GLU A 40 0.49 -5.75 -18.23
N ASN A 41 0.67 -7.09 -18.24
CA ASN A 41 0.44 -7.94 -19.40
C ASN A 41 -1.04 -7.96 -19.85
N GLY A 42 -1.98 -7.87 -18.93
CA GLY A 42 -3.41 -7.74 -19.21
C GLY A 42 -3.72 -6.44 -19.94
N VAL A 43 -3.13 -5.34 -19.47
CA VAL A 43 -3.23 -4.01 -20.11
C VAL A 43 -2.68 -4.06 -21.55
N GLU A 44 -1.50 -4.64 -21.77
CA GLU A 44 -0.89 -4.73 -23.12
C GLU A 44 -1.74 -5.57 -24.11
N LYS A 45 -2.41 -6.62 -23.62
CA LYS A 45 -3.24 -7.51 -24.45
C LYS A 45 -4.63 -6.96 -24.74
N THR A 46 -5.12 -6.00 -23.98
CA THR A 46 -6.46 -5.43 -24.15
C THR A 46 -6.49 -4.47 -25.33
N LYS A 47 -7.25 -4.83 -26.36
CA LYS A 47 -7.29 -4.06 -27.64
C LYS A 47 -7.98 -2.70 -27.51
N ASP A 48 -9.00 -2.56 -26.66
CA ASP A 48 -9.77 -1.33 -26.47
C ASP A 48 -9.66 -0.83 -25.02
N MET A 49 -8.46 -0.41 -24.65
CA MET A 49 -8.17 0.16 -23.33
C MET A 49 -8.90 1.49 -23.11
N GLU A 50 -9.19 2.20 -24.20
CA GLU A 50 -9.95 3.46 -24.16
C GLU A 50 -11.39 3.24 -23.72
N SER A 51 -12.03 2.14 -24.14
CA SER A 51 -13.38 1.78 -23.65
C SER A 51 -13.38 1.49 -22.15
N VAL A 52 -12.40 0.70 -21.68
CA VAL A 52 -12.25 0.38 -20.24
C VAL A 52 -12.09 1.65 -19.40
N TRP A 53 -11.26 2.58 -19.87
CA TRP A 53 -11.06 3.88 -19.21
C TRP A 53 -12.35 4.70 -19.16
N ARG A 54 -13.05 4.82 -20.30
CA ARG A 54 -14.32 5.57 -20.38
C ARG A 54 -15.43 4.98 -19.53
N GLU A 55 -15.50 3.68 -19.41
CA GLU A 55 -16.47 3.04 -18.52
C GLU A 55 -16.22 3.39 -17.05
N ALA A 56 -14.95 3.41 -16.63
CA ALA A 56 -14.57 3.85 -15.30
C ALA A 56 -14.87 5.35 -15.05
N GLN A 57 -14.64 6.20 -16.05
CA GLN A 57 -15.01 7.62 -15.96
C GLN A 57 -16.53 7.80 -15.81
N LYS A 58 -17.34 7.10 -16.62
CA LYS A 58 -18.79 7.13 -16.50
C LYS A 58 -19.28 6.67 -15.13
N TYR A 59 -18.59 5.70 -14.54
CA TYR A 59 -18.89 5.28 -13.18
C TYR A 59 -18.64 6.40 -12.18
N ASN A 60 -17.50 7.12 -12.29
CA ASN A 60 -17.21 8.27 -11.46
C ASN A 60 -18.22 9.41 -11.63
N GLU A 61 -18.64 9.71 -12.86
CA GLU A 61 -19.70 10.69 -13.15
C GLU A 61 -21.03 10.29 -12.50
N MET A 62 -21.38 9.00 -12.56
CA MET A 62 -22.57 8.48 -11.90
C MET A 62 -22.50 8.66 -10.38
N LEU A 63 -21.34 8.35 -9.76
CA LEU A 63 -21.15 8.56 -8.32
C LEU A 63 -21.33 10.01 -7.90
N GLN A 64 -20.79 10.97 -8.68
CA GLN A 64 -20.98 12.40 -8.43
C GLN A 64 -22.47 12.82 -8.44
N GLN A 65 -23.26 12.25 -9.37
CA GLN A 65 -24.71 12.53 -9.45
C GLN A 65 -25.49 11.93 -8.28
N ILE A 66 -25.02 10.83 -7.71
CA ILE A 66 -25.65 10.13 -6.60
C ILE A 66 -25.28 10.76 -5.25
N HIS A 67 -24.06 11.26 -5.08
CA HIS A 67 -23.61 11.93 -3.85
C HIS A 67 -24.52 13.08 -3.41
N GLY A 68 -25.20 13.75 -4.35
CA GLY A 68 -26.29 14.70 -4.05
C GLY A 68 -27.66 14.06 -3.74
N LYS A 69 -27.82 12.73 -3.86
CA LYS A 69 -29.12 12.03 -3.82
C LYS A 69 -29.13 10.75 -2.97
N ILE A 70 -28.17 10.56 -2.05
CA ILE A 70 -28.11 9.36 -1.16
C ILE A 70 -29.38 9.19 -0.29
N VAL A 71 -30.31 10.15 -0.32
CA VAL A 71 -31.60 10.11 0.37
C VAL A 71 -32.66 9.24 -0.36
N ALA A 72 -32.45 8.85 -1.61
CA ALA A 72 -33.42 8.06 -2.35
C ALA A 72 -32.85 6.68 -2.68
N GLY A 73 -33.03 5.68 -1.82
CA GLY A 73 -32.67 4.26 -1.94
C GLY A 73 -32.97 3.57 -3.27
N MET A 74 -32.47 4.08 -4.39
CA MET A 74 -32.89 3.74 -5.74
C MET A 74 -31.82 3.14 -6.65
N MET A 75 -30.75 2.60 -6.08
CA MET A 75 -29.95 1.68 -6.88
C MET A 75 -29.81 0.37 -6.11
N GLU A 76 -30.30 -0.70 -6.71
CA GLU A 76 -30.23 -2.03 -6.14
C GLU A 76 -28.77 -2.36 -5.85
N LYS A 77 -28.45 -2.56 -4.58
CA LYS A 77 -27.07 -2.74 -4.07
C LYS A 77 -26.30 -3.78 -4.89
N THR A 78 -26.96 -4.87 -5.25
CA THR A 78 -26.40 -6.00 -6.02
C THR A 78 -25.90 -5.61 -7.41
N LEU A 79 -26.66 -4.80 -8.17
CA LEU A 79 -26.23 -4.35 -9.51
C LEU A 79 -25.04 -3.39 -9.47
N ARG A 80 -24.91 -2.62 -8.39
CA ARG A 80 -23.80 -1.72 -8.17
C ARG A 80 -22.53 -2.51 -7.84
N GLU A 81 -22.61 -3.50 -6.98
CA GLU A 81 -21.50 -4.36 -6.56
C GLU A 81 -20.96 -5.18 -7.75
N GLU A 82 -21.81 -5.90 -8.50
CA GLU A 82 -21.41 -6.67 -9.67
C GLU A 82 -20.73 -5.80 -10.74
N ARG A 83 -21.25 -4.57 -10.98
CA ARG A 83 -20.65 -3.65 -11.94
C ARG A 83 -19.30 -3.11 -11.46
N TYR A 84 -19.17 -2.79 -10.16
CA TYR A 84 -17.93 -2.27 -9.58
C TYR A 84 -16.76 -3.25 -9.76
N GLU A 85 -16.95 -4.53 -9.45
CA GLU A 85 -15.89 -5.54 -9.54
C GLU A 85 -15.41 -5.82 -10.97
N THR A 86 -16.21 -5.50 -11.97
CA THR A 86 -15.85 -5.70 -13.38
C THR A 86 -15.04 -4.53 -13.97
N LEU A 87 -15.18 -3.33 -13.40
CA LEU A 87 -14.51 -2.13 -13.90
C LEU A 87 -13.00 -2.19 -13.64
N LEU A 88 -12.20 -1.80 -14.64
CA LEU A 88 -10.71 -1.81 -14.60
C LEU A 88 -10.09 -3.20 -14.38
N ASN A 89 -10.87 -4.27 -14.30
CA ASN A 89 -10.40 -5.65 -14.02
C ASN A 89 -9.89 -6.36 -15.31
N VAL A 90 -8.94 -5.74 -16.01
CA VAL A 90 -8.43 -6.20 -17.31
C VAL A 90 -7.71 -7.54 -17.26
N SER A 91 -7.11 -7.89 -16.13
CA SER A 91 -6.40 -9.15 -15.91
C SER A 91 -7.26 -10.25 -15.29
N LYS A 92 -8.50 -9.94 -14.92
CA LYS A 92 -9.43 -10.84 -14.19
C LYS A 92 -8.86 -11.34 -12.84
N THR A 93 -8.00 -10.55 -12.22
CA THR A 93 -7.36 -10.83 -10.92
C THR A 93 -7.89 -9.95 -9.80
N GLY A 94 -8.91 -9.12 -10.07
CA GLY A 94 -9.42 -8.11 -9.15
C GLY A 94 -8.53 -6.87 -9.03
N VAL A 95 -7.44 -6.77 -9.81
CA VAL A 95 -6.54 -5.61 -9.81
C VAL A 95 -7.02 -4.57 -10.80
N MET A 96 -7.24 -3.35 -10.31
CA MET A 96 -7.65 -2.19 -11.12
C MET A 96 -6.49 -1.25 -11.49
N GLY A 97 -5.36 -1.36 -10.81
CA GLY A 97 -4.21 -0.49 -11.04
C GLY A 97 -3.04 -0.80 -10.11
N VAL A 98 -2.02 0.04 -10.15
CA VAL A 98 -0.82 -0.07 -9.31
C VAL A 98 -0.55 1.28 -8.67
N ILE A 99 -0.37 1.31 -7.35
CA ILE A 99 0.13 2.50 -6.64
C ILE A 99 1.65 2.44 -6.49
N VAL A 100 2.30 3.57 -6.78
CA VAL A 100 3.75 3.74 -6.64
C VAL A 100 4.04 4.97 -5.78
N ILE A 101 4.73 4.76 -4.65
CA ILE A 101 5.14 5.84 -3.73
C ILE A 101 6.67 5.73 -3.55
N PRO A 102 7.47 6.42 -4.39
CA PRO A 102 8.92 6.21 -4.45
C PRO A 102 9.63 6.51 -3.13
N LYS A 103 9.27 7.59 -2.45
CA LYS A 103 9.90 8.03 -1.19
C LYS A 103 9.94 6.94 -0.12
N ILE A 104 8.90 6.12 -0.05
CA ILE A 104 8.78 5.03 0.93
C ILE A 104 8.93 3.64 0.30
N SER A 105 9.37 3.60 -0.97
CA SER A 105 9.62 2.36 -1.73
C SER A 105 8.41 1.43 -1.82
N VAL A 106 7.21 2.00 -1.98
CA VAL A 106 5.96 1.27 -2.18
C VAL A 106 5.68 1.12 -3.67
N LYS A 107 5.41 -0.11 -4.11
CA LYS A 107 4.79 -0.47 -5.39
C LYS A 107 3.83 -1.62 -5.13
N LEU A 108 2.53 -1.36 -5.10
CA LEU A 108 1.49 -2.31 -4.72
C LEU A 108 0.38 -2.39 -5.77
N PRO A 109 -0.19 -3.58 -6.01
CA PRO A 109 -1.45 -3.68 -6.74
C PRO A 109 -2.57 -3.04 -5.94
N ILE A 110 -3.50 -2.37 -6.63
CA ILE A 110 -4.75 -1.84 -6.10
C ILE A 110 -5.84 -2.81 -6.48
N TYR A 111 -6.48 -3.43 -5.49
CA TYR A 111 -7.59 -4.34 -5.67
C TYR A 111 -8.94 -3.65 -5.47
N HIS A 112 -10.01 -4.27 -5.95
CA HIS A 112 -11.37 -3.91 -5.57
C HIS A 112 -11.61 -4.26 -4.10
N GLY A 113 -12.37 -3.40 -3.41
CA GLY A 113 -12.77 -3.63 -2.02
C GLY A 113 -11.67 -3.38 -0.98
N THR A 114 -12.04 -3.53 0.28
CA THR A 114 -11.17 -3.32 1.45
C THR A 114 -11.32 -4.45 2.47
N GLU A 115 -11.71 -5.63 2.00
CA GLU A 115 -11.83 -6.83 2.81
C GLU A 115 -10.44 -7.29 3.32
N GLU A 116 -10.44 -8.07 4.38
CA GLU A 116 -9.22 -8.49 5.08
C GLU A 116 -8.23 -9.24 4.17
N ASP A 117 -8.74 -10.12 3.30
CA ASP A 117 -7.95 -10.88 2.34
C ASP A 117 -7.30 -9.99 1.26
N VAL A 118 -7.99 -8.93 0.82
CA VAL A 118 -7.47 -7.91 -0.09
C VAL A 118 -6.35 -7.13 0.59
N LEU A 119 -6.61 -6.61 1.78
CA LEU A 119 -5.65 -5.78 2.51
C LEU A 119 -4.44 -6.57 3.02
N ALA A 120 -4.53 -7.89 3.13
CA ALA A 120 -3.41 -8.76 3.47
C ALA A 120 -2.34 -8.81 2.38
N VAL A 121 -2.70 -8.61 1.10
CA VAL A 121 -1.81 -8.83 -0.07
C VAL A 121 -1.50 -7.56 -0.88
N GLY A 122 -2.27 -6.49 -0.73
CA GLY A 122 -2.09 -5.26 -1.51
C GLY A 122 -2.75 -4.04 -0.89
N ALA A 123 -3.02 -3.06 -1.73
CA ALA A 123 -3.85 -1.92 -1.41
C ALA A 123 -5.28 -2.19 -1.90
N GLY A 124 -6.28 -1.79 -1.13
CA GLY A 124 -7.69 -1.94 -1.46
C GLY A 124 -8.32 -0.60 -1.83
N HIS A 125 -9.11 -0.57 -2.88
CA HIS A 125 -9.92 0.59 -3.24
C HIS A 125 -11.22 0.57 -2.45
N MET A 126 -11.54 1.66 -1.78
CA MET A 126 -12.79 1.78 -1.00
C MET A 126 -13.99 1.92 -1.94
N GLU A 127 -14.87 0.92 -1.94
CA GLU A 127 -16.11 0.97 -2.70
C GLU A 127 -16.94 2.21 -2.29
N GLY A 128 -17.57 2.87 -3.27
CA GLY A 128 -18.29 4.11 -3.07
C GLY A 128 -17.43 5.38 -3.23
N SER A 129 -16.12 5.29 -3.20
CA SER A 129 -15.23 6.36 -3.66
C SER A 129 -15.01 6.30 -5.17
N ALA A 130 -14.46 7.37 -5.76
CA ALA A 130 -14.19 7.40 -7.20
C ALA A 130 -13.10 6.38 -7.58
N LEU A 131 -13.30 5.71 -8.73
CA LEU A 131 -12.29 4.82 -9.30
C LEU A 131 -10.98 5.59 -9.63
N PRO A 132 -9.82 4.91 -9.63
CA PRO A 132 -8.51 5.54 -9.75
C PRO A 132 -8.18 6.02 -11.19
N VAL A 133 -9.13 6.64 -11.86
CA VAL A 133 -8.98 7.25 -13.20
C VAL A 133 -8.96 8.77 -13.17
N GLY A 134 -9.10 9.36 -11.97
CA GLY A 134 -9.14 10.81 -11.78
C GLY A 134 -10.38 11.48 -12.35
N GLY A 135 -10.35 12.79 -12.39
CA GLY A 135 -11.41 13.66 -12.89
C GLY A 135 -11.75 14.77 -11.90
N GLU A 136 -12.31 15.88 -12.39
CA GLU A 136 -12.81 16.95 -11.52
C GLU A 136 -13.92 16.46 -10.60
N ASN A 137 -13.95 16.98 -9.38
CA ASN A 137 -14.90 16.61 -8.34
C ASN A 137 -14.84 15.11 -7.97
N THR A 138 -13.66 14.49 -8.03
CA THR A 138 -13.46 13.10 -7.64
C THR A 138 -12.49 12.97 -6.46
N ARG A 139 -12.76 12.01 -5.59
CA ARG A 139 -11.82 11.54 -4.59
C ARG A 139 -11.78 10.01 -4.62
N CYS A 140 -10.63 9.47 -5.01
CA CYS A 140 -10.35 8.04 -4.93
C CYS A 140 -9.76 7.72 -3.56
N VAL A 141 -10.27 6.72 -2.87
CA VAL A 141 -9.78 6.31 -1.55
C VAL A 141 -9.12 4.94 -1.64
N ILE A 142 -7.85 4.88 -1.25
CA ILE A 142 -7.03 3.67 -1.31
C ILE A 142 -6.52 3.36 0.10
N THR A 143 -6.86 2.18 0.59
CA THR A 143 -6.52 1.72 1.94
C THR A 143 -5.43 0.65 1.90
N GLY A 144 -4.56 0.64 2.89
CA GLY A 144 -3.55 -0.40 3.05
C GLY A 144 -3.20 -0.62 4.51
N HIS A 145 -2.91 -1.85 4.86
CA HIS A 145 -2.50 -2.21 6.22
C HIS A 145 -1.17 -1.58 6.64
N ARG A 146 -1.01 -1.43 7.94
CA ARG A 146 0.21 -0.98 8.61
C ARG A 146 0.62 -1.99 9.67
N GLY A 147 1.92 -2.34 9.69
CA GLY A 147 2.49 -3.15 10.76
C GLY A 147 2.29 -4.65 10.63
N LEU A 148 1.93 -5.16 9.45
CA LEU A 148 1.92 -6.60 9.23
C LEU A 148 3.35 -7.16 9.27
N PRO A 149 3.58 -8.29 9.96
CA PRO A 149 4.92 -8.87 10.08
C PRO A 149 5.47 -9.44 8.77
N ASN A 150 4.59 -9.75 7.81
CA ASN A 150 4.90 -10.38 6.54
C ASN A 150 4.85 -9.45 5.33
N SER A 151 4.32 -8.22 5.49
CA SER A 151 4.20 -7.27 4.37
C SER A 151 4.32 -5.83 4.82
N LYS A 152 5.07 -5.03 4.07
CA LYS A 152 5.31 -3.61 4.40
C LYS A 152 4.13 -2.72 4.07
N LEU A 153 3.38 -3.00 3.01
CA LEU A 153 2.22 -2.24 2.54
C LEU A 153 2.35 -0.71 2.81
N PHE A 154 1.42 -0.12 3.58
CA PHE A 154 1.45 1.29 3.97
C PHE A 154 2.12 1.56 5.33
N THR A 155 3.00 0.65 5.80
CA THR A 155 3.69 0.78 7.10
C THR A 155 4.47 2.10 7.25
N ARG A 156 4.98 2.64 6.15
CA ARG A 156 5.78 3.87 6.11
C ARG A 156 5.01 5.10 5.61
N LEU A 157 3.68 5.04 5.52
CA LEU A 157 2.87 6.15 5.02
C LEU A 157 3.06 7.42 5.86
N ASP A 158 3.38 7.28 7.15
CA ASP A 158 3.70 8.36 8.09
C ASP A 158 5.03 9.10 7.80
N GLU A 159 5.84 8.60 6.87
CA GLU A 159 7.07 9.26 6.44
C GLU A 159 6.85 10.25 5.28
N LEU A 160 5.64 10.27 4.70
CA LEU A 160 5.28 11.23 3.66
C LEU A 160 5.12 12.63 4.26
N LYS A 161 5.42 13.62 3.42
CA LYS A 161 5.29 15.05 3.72
C LYS A 161 4.54 15.73 2.59
N LYS A 162 4.03 16.93 2.83
CA LYS A 162 3.51 17.80 1.76
C LYS A 162 4.56 17.95 0.66
N GLU A 163 4.10 18.05 -0.59
CA GLU A 163 4.91 18.11 -1.81
C GLU A 163 5.58 16.79 -2.25
N ASP A 164 5.46 15.70 -1.48
CA ASP A 164 5.89 14.38 -1.96
C ASP A 164 4.98 13.86 -3.08
N LEU A 165 5.58 13.18 -4.06
CA LEU A 165 4.84 12.64 -5.18
C LEU A 165 4.53 11.16 -5.01
N PHE A 166 3.33 10.77 -5.42
CA PHE A 166 2.96 9.38 -5.66
C PHE A 166 2.20 9.24 -6.97
N PHE A 167 2.09 8.02 -7.47
CA PHE A 167 1.57 7.74 -8.81
C PHE A 167 0.58 6.59 -8.77
N LEU A 168 -0.44 6.68 -9.63
CA LEU A 168 -1.33 5.56 -9.95
C LEU A 168 -1.10 5.18 -11.41
N ASP A 169 -0.65 3.94 -11.64
CA ASP A 169 -0.53 3.36 -12.97
C ASP A 169 -1.79 2.54 -13.26
N VAL A 170 -2.68 3.06 -14.12
CA VAL A 170 -4.01 2.49 -14.41
C VAL A 170 -4.24 2.46 -15.91
N CYS A 171 -4.61 1.31 -16.46
CA CYS A 171 -4.92 1.15 -17.89
C CYS A 171 -3.84 1.70 -18.81
N GLY A 172 -2.55 1.52 -18.48
CA GLY A 172 -1.42 2.04 -19.27
C GLY A 172 -1.18 3.54 -19.15
N ARG A 173 -1.93 4.25 -18.31
CA ARG A 173 -1.74 5.68 -18.01
C ARG A 173 -1.17 5.86 -16.63
N THR A 174 -0.29 6.84 -16.45
CA THR A 174 0.23 7.24 -15.15
C THR A 174 -0.42 8.55 -14.70
N LEU A 175 -1.05 8.53 -13.57
CA LEU A 175 -1.63 9.68 -12.87
C LEU A 175 -0.68 10.09 -11.75
N ALA A 176 -0.26 11.35 -11.71
CA ALA A 176 0.63 11.89 -10.69
C ALA A 176 -0.15 12.73 -9.67
N TYR A 177 0.12 12.51 -8.40
CA TYR A 177 -0.47 13.24 -7.28
C TYR A 177 0.63 13.78 -6.37
N GLU A 178 0.45 15.00 -5.90
CA GLU A 178 1.32 15.65 -4.93
C GLU A 178 0.60 15.72 -3.58
N VAL A 179 1.25 15.29 -2.51
CA VAL A 179 0.69 15.32 -1.17
C VAL A 179 0.37 16.77 -0.76
N SER A 180 -0.90 17.07 -0.60
CA SER A 180 -1.42 18.36 -0.19
C SER A 180 -1.77 18.44 1.29
N GLU A 181 -2.25 17.32 1.86
CA GLU A 181 -2.73 17.26 3.23
C GLU A 181 -2.39 15.95 3.92
N ILE A 182 -2.17 16.01 5.23
CA ILE A 182 -1.90 14.84 6.07
C ILE A 182 -2.65 15.04 7.39
N GLU A 183 -3.57 14.12 7.69
CA GLU A 183 -4.44 14.20 8.86
C GLU A 183 -4.47 12.88 9.62
N VAL A 184 -4.79 12.97 10.91
CA VAL A 184 -5.10 11.82 11.76
C VAL A 184 -6.53 11.98 12.25
N ILE A 185 -7.37 11.03 11.90
CA ILE A 185 -8.81 11.05 12.19
C ILE A 185 -9.23 9.84 13.03
N GLU A 186 -10.36 9.93 13.68
CA GLU A 186 -11.04 8.77 14.26
C GLU A 186 -11.64 7.88 13.15
N PRO A 187 -11.76 6.56 13.36
CA PRO A 187 -12.23 5.63 12.32
C PRO A 187 -13.63 5.94 11.77
N GLU A 188 -14.47 6.58 12.57
CA GLU A 188 -15.86 6.92 12.24
C GLU A 188 -15.98 8.22 11.43
N ILE A 189 -14.94 9.07 11.42
CA ILE A 189 -14.97 10.35 10.69
C ILE A 189 -14.67 10.07 9.21
N THR A 190 -15.67 10.22 8.36
CA THR A 190 -15.58 9.97 6.91
C THR A 190 -15.73 11.23 6.06
N GLU A 191 -16.11 12.36 6.66
CA GLU A 191 -16.35 13.61 5.94
C GLU A 191 -15.11 14.13 5.20
N VAL A 192 -13.92 13.86 5.73
CA VAL A 192 -12.64 14.21 5.10
C VAL A 192 -12.36 13.41 3.82
N LEU A 193 -13.16 12.37 3.56
CA LEU A 193 -13.06 11.52 2.37
C LEU A 193 -14.07 11.90 1.28
N GLU A 194 -14.87 12.94 1.50
CA GLU A 194 -15.79 13.43 0.48
C GLU A 194 -15.06 14.14 -0.66
N PRO A 195 -15.57 14.08 -1.90
CA PRO A 195 -15.05 14.81 -3.03
C PRO A 195 -15.11 16.32 -2.81
N GLU A 196 -14.09 17.04 -3.26
CA GLU A 196 -14.07 18.51 -3.24
C GLU A 196 -14.34 19.07 -4.63
N LYS A 197 -15.10 20.19 -4.67
CA LYS A 197 -15.49 20.83 -5.93
C LYS A 197 -14.27 21.34 -6.70
N GLY A 198 -14.14 20.94 -7.96
CA GLY A 198 -13.06 21.33 -8.85
C GLY A 198 -11.76 20.56 -8.66
N GLU A 199 -11.70 19.65 -7.70
CA GLU A 199 -10.48 18.92 -7.37
C GLU A 199 -10.50 17.48 -7.90
N ASP A 200 -9.31 16.96 -8.20
CA ASP A 200 -9.03 15.55 -8.48
C ASP A 200 -8.09 15.05 -7.38
N LEU A 201 -8.64 14.30 -6.42
CA LEU A 201 -7.98 13.91 -5.19
C LEU A 201 -7.83 12.40 -5.07
N VAL A 202 -6.73 12.00 -4.41
CA VAL A 202 -6.53 10.62 -3.94
C VAL A 202 -6.18 10.65 -2.47
N SER A 203 -6.93 9.92 -1.64
CA SER A 203 -6.65 9.76 -0.21
C SER A 203 -6.10 8.36 0.07
N LEU A 204 -4.90 8.30 0.63
CA LEU A 204 -4.24 7.07 1.07
C LEU A 204 -4.49 6.90 2.56
N ILE A 205 -5.05 5.76 2.96
CA ILE A 205 -5.46 5.52 4.35
C ILE A 205 -4.71 4.34 4.95
N THR A 206 -4.28 4.50 6.19
CA THR A 206 -3.74 3.40 7.01
C THR A 206 -4.05 3.59 8.49
N CYS A 207 -3.90 2.53 9.28
CA CYS A 207 -4.08 2.61 10.74
C CYS A 207 -2.92 3.33 11.42
N THR A 208 -3.23 4.06 12.50
CA THR A 208 -2.25 4.78 13.34
C THR A 208 -2.74 4.88 14.79
N PRO A 209 -1.89 5.04 15.84
CA PRO A 209 -0.44 4.81 15.84
C PRO A 209 -0.07 3.34 15.55
N TYR A 210 1.19 3.11 15.15
CA TYR A 210 1.69 1.75 14.88
C TYR A 210 1.44 0.79 16.03
N GLY A 211 0.77 -0.34 15.76
CA GLY A 211 0.43 -1.38 16.72
C GLY A 211 -0.79 -1.11 17.59
N LEU A 212 -1.21 0.15 17.80
CA LEU A 212 -2.43 0.49 18.54
C LEU A 212 -3.65 0.59 17.62
N ASN A 213 -3.48 1.13 16.41
CA ASN A 213 -4.48 1.19 15.34
C ASN A 213 -5.81 1.88 15.70
N THR A 214 -5.77 2.80 16.69
CA THR A 214 -6.96 3.49 17.22
C THR A 214 -7.50 4.58 16.29
N HIS A 215 -6.67 5.11 15.40
CA HIS A 215 -7.01 6.19 14.46
C HIS A 215 -6.67 5.77 13.03
N ARG A 216 -6.99 6.65 12.08
CA ARG A 216 -6.60 6.52 10.68
C ARG A 216 -5.68 7.69 10.30
N LEU A 217 -4.55 7.37 9.68
CA LEU A 217 -3.71 8.33 8.99
C LEU A 217 -4.23 8.46 7.56
N VAL A 218 -4.62 9.66 7.18
CA VAL A 218 -5.08 10.03 5.83
C VAL A 218 -4.03 10.93 5.19
N VAL A 219 -3.51 10.52 4.04
CA VAL A 219 -2.59 11.31 3.22
C VAL A 219 -3.30 11.60 1.91
N THR A 220 -3.70 12.85 1.73
CA THR A 220 -4.42 13.31 0.54
C THR A 220 -3.44 13.93 -0.45
N GLY A 221 -3.50 13.46 -1.69
CA GLY A 221 -2.78 14.04 -2.81
C GLY A 221 -3.73 14.67 -3.82
N LYS A 222 -3.30 15.82 -4.36
CA LYS A 222 -3.96 16.56 -5.42
C LYS A 222 -3.30 16.27 -6.76
N ARG A 223 -4.09 16.15 -7.81
CA ARG A 223 -3.62 15.88 -9.17
C ARG A 223 -2.63 16.92 -9.64
N VAL A 224 -1.50 16.45 -10.19
CA VAL A 224 -0.49 17.29 -10.86
C VAL A 224 -0.15 16.72 -12.23
N PRO A 225 0.38 17.55 -13.17
CA PRO A 225 0.83 17.06 -14.47
C PRO A 225 1.92 15.99 -14.31
N TYR A 226 1.73 14.83 -14.94
CA TYR A 226 2.74 13.77 -14.93
C TYR A 226 3.97 14.16 -15.76
N ARG A 227 5.17 14.03 -15.18
CA ARG A 227 6.46 14.23 -15.82
C ARG A 227 7.37 13.02 -15.55
N GLU A 228 7.64 12.26 -16.59
CA GLU A 228 8.49 11.06 -16.47
C GLU A 228 9.90 11.37 -15.94
N SER A 229 10.44 12.54 -16.31
CA SER A 229 11.74 13.00 -15.81
C SER A 229 11.79 13.21 -14.30
N GLU A 230 10.68 13.62 -13.68
CA GLU A 230 10.56 13.77 -12.23
C GLU A 230 10.46 12.39 -11.57
N ARG A 231 9.59 11.51 -12.10
CA ARG A 231 9.49 10.12 -11.61
C ARG A 231 10.84 9.38 -11.61
N LYS A 232 11.66 9.57 -12.66
CA LYS A 232 13.00 8.96 -12.77
C LYS A 232 14.01 9.50 -11.76
N LYS A 233 13.88 10.75 -11.33
CA LYS A 233 14.76 11.39 -10.35
C LYS A 233 14.45 10.98 -8.91
N LEU A 234 13.25 10.47 -8.64
CA LEU A 234 12.87 10.06 -7.29
C LEU A 234 13.67 8.85 -6.83
N PRO A 235 14.11 8.80 -5.56
CA PRO A 235 14.89 7.69 -5.04
C PRO A 235 14.09 6.39 -5.08
N LYS A 236 14.63 5.36 -5.74
CA LYS A 236 13.94 4.08 -5.96
C LYS A 236 13.89 3.16 -4.74
N LYS A 237 14.76 3.34 -3.76
CA LYS A 237 14.80 2.60 -2.48
C LYS A 237 15.50 3.44 -1.43
N VAL A 238 14.77 3.93 -0.47
CA VAL A 238 15.31 4.58 0.72
C VAL A 238 14.93 3.73 1.92
N PRO A 239 15.85 2.91 2.47
CA PRO A 239 15.56 2.17 3.69
C PRO A 239 15.35 3.16 4.84
N SER A 240 14.30 2.95 5.65
CA SER A 240 14.10 3.75 6.86
C SER A 240 15.10 3.36 7.96
N ILE A 241 15.33 4.25 8.92
CA ILE A 241 16.16 3.94 10.11
C ILE A 241 15.56 2.73 10.84
N ARG A 242 14.23 2.61 10.90
CA ARG A 242 13.53 1.46 11.49
C ARG A 242 13.87 0.16 10.76
N GLU A 243 13.85 0.17 9.41
CA GLU A 243 14.21 -0.99 8.59
C GLU A 243 15.67 -1.40 8.80
N LEU A 244 16.61 -0.44 8.76
CA LEU A 244 18.02 -0.71 8.99
C LEU A 244 18.28 -1.34 10.37
N PHE A 245 17.55 -0.90 11.40
CA PHE A 245 17.65 -1.47 12.73
C PHE A 245 17.15 -2.92 12.75
N PHE A 246 15.98 -3.21 12.21
CA PHE A 246 15.42 -4.56 12.19
C PHE A 246 16.18 -5.51 11.27
N ASP A 247 16.61 -5.04 10.10
CA ASP A 247 17.40 -5.83 9.16
C ASP A 247 18.80 -6.17 9.73
N GLY A 248 19.35 -5.30 10.59
CA GLY A 248 20.61 -5.52 11.29
C GLY A 248 20.55 -6.52 12.45
N LEU A 249 19.38 -6.77 13.03
CA LEU A 249 19.24 -7.67 14.20
C LEU A 249 19.76 -9.10 13.97
N PRO A 250 19.40 -9.82 12.88
CA PRO A 250 19.93 -11.16 12.62
C PRO A 250 21.45 -11.17 12.45
N ALA A 251 22.02 -10.15 11.78
CA ALA A 251 23.45 -10.02 11.60
C ALA A 251 24.16 -9.74 12.94
N ALA A 252 23.66 -8.82 13.75
CA ALA A 252 24.17 -8.53 15.08
C ALA A 252 24.11 -9.78 16.00
N PHE A 253 23.03 -10.55 15.89
CA PHE A 253 22.86 -11.80 16.61
C PHE A 253 23.95 -12.82 16.20
N LEU A 254 24.15 -13.05 14.91
CA LEU A 254 25.21 -13.94 14.40
C LEU A 254 26.60 -13.51 14.87
N VAL A 255 26.91 -12.21 14.80
CA VAL A 255 28.19 -11.66 15.27
C VAL A 255 28.39 -11.91 16.75
N SER A 256 27.34 -11.75 17.58
CA SER A 256 27.40 -11.99 19.02
C SER A 256 27.72 -13.45 19.38
N VAL A 257 27.35 -14.39 18.50
CA VAL A 257 27.60 -15.83 18.67
C VAL A 257 29.02 -16.19 18.22
N LEU A 258 29.49 -15.57 17.12
CA LEU A 258 30.76 -15.89 16.48
C LEU A 258 31.95 -15.26 17.21
N ILE A 259 31.76 -14.16 17.95
CA ILE A 259 32.85 -13.54 18.71
C ILE A 259 33.16 -14.40 19.94
N PRO A 260 34.35 -15.02 20.02
CA PRO A 260 34.72 -15.82 21.16
C PRO A 260 34.82 -14.91 22.40
N LYS A 261 33.97 -15.15 23.41
CA LYS A 261 34.08 -14.49 24.72
C LYS A 261 35.49 -14.72 25.24
N LYS A 262 36.36 -13.69 25.22
CA LYS A 262 37.65 -13.74 25.92
C LYS A 262 37.40 -14.13 27.38
N ARG A 263 37.76 -15.37 27.73
CA ARG A 263 37.63 -15.92 29.07
C ARG A 263 38.62 -15.18 29.96
N ASN A 264 38.14 -14.17 30.70
CA ASN A 264 38.93 -13.45 31.70
C ASN A 264 39.36 -14.47 32.75
N ARG A 265 40.52 -15.09 32.58
CA ARG A 265 41.22 -15.82 33.64
C ARG A 265 41.60 -14.80 34.68
N ARG A 266 40.72 -14.52 35.67
CA ARG A 266 41.18 -13.92 36.93
C ARG A 266 42.19 -14.88 37.53
N LYS A 267 43.45 -14.45 37.48
CA LYS A 267 44.49 -15.07 38.31
C LYS A 267 44.05 -14.93 39.75
N ARG A 268 43.73 -16.05 40.39
CA ARG A 268 43.71 -16.12 41.85
C ARG A 268 45.18 -16.12 42.26
N CYS A 269 45.62 -15.09 42.95
CA CYS A 269 46.73 -15.10 43.88
C CYS A 269 46.21 -15.58 45.21
#